data_13babdc14a42ecbf114f843703953074
#
_entry.id   13babdc14a42ecbf114f843703953074
#
_cell.length_a   1.000
_cell.length_b   1.000
_cell.length_c   1.000
_cell.angle_alpha   90.00
_cell.angle_beta   90.00
_cell.angle_gamma   90.00
#
_symmetry.space_group_name_H-M   'P 1'
#
loop_
_entity.id
_entity.type
_entity.pdbx_description
1 polymer ?
#
loop_
_entity_poly.entity_id
_entity_poly.type
_entity_poly.pdbx_seq_one_letter_code
_entity_poly.pdbx_strand_id
1 'polypeptide(L)'
;MINVAIIGFGRMGRFYLAEFQKSDRYRVSYICDVDADCRQLAHKQAPEAKVVDDTEEIYKDASVDVVTLCALAGSRKEQIRRALEAGKHVIAEKPIADTIENEWEMVRLAEGCDRFTTVNMYLLNSWYHNEIRRFIDSGEIGELAIIRICHMTPGLAPGEGHETEGPCFHDCGMHYVNLARWYARSEYRTWHAQGMRMWSYKDPWWIQCHGTFQNGIVYDITQGFVYGQMSKDQTHNSYVDLIGTKGICHMTHNFKTAHVELRGVNETRIEERPFGGKNIDRLITEMADSIETGQRRKDMPTFRDSAVASEMAWKMLQDSYHTELPAIGDLQTLEAIRERRRNMTDGYGLLPRNNKNV
;
A
#
# COMPACT_ATOMS: atom_id res chain seq x y z
N MET A 1 19.20 -13.38 -15.58
CA MET A 1 19.23 -12.30 -14.54
C MET A 1 18.47 -11.13 -15.10
N ILE A 2 17.49 -10.62 -14.37
CA ILE A 2 16.59 -9.54 -14.80
C ILE A 2 17.23 -8.20 -14.41
N ASN A 3 17.45 -7.32 -15.39
CA ASN A 3 17.98 -5.99 -15.14
C ASN A 3 16.84 -5.04 -14.78
N VAL A 4 16.93 -4.41 -13.61
CA VAL A 4 15.91 -3.50 -13.10
C VAL A 4 16.46 -2.08 -12.94
N ALA A 5 15.63 -1.09 -13.30
CA ALA A 5 15.84 0.31 -13.01
C ALA A 5 14.88 0.78 -11.91
N ILE A 6 15.36 1.58 -10.96
CA ILE A 6 14.54 2.21 -9.91
C ILE A 6 14.42 3.71 -10.24
N ILE A 7 13.20 4.21 -10.42
CA ILE A 7 12.89 5.62 -10.64
C ILE A 7 12.23 6.19 -9.39
N GLY A 8 12.89 7.14 -8.74
CA GLY A 8 12.57 7.66 -7.42
C GLY A 8 13.32 6.89 -6.32
N PHE A 9 14.33 7.51 -5.71
CA PHE A 9 15.17 6.88 -4.67
C PHE A 9 14.90 7.44 -3.27
N GLY A 10 13.66 7.85 -3.04
CA GLY A 10 13.13 8.18 -1.72
C GLY A 10 12.96 6.93 -0.83
N ARG A 11 12.04 6.99 0.10
CA ARG A 11 11.78 5.90 1.07
C ARG A 11 11.48 4.56 0.37
N MET A 12 10.56 4.56 -0.62
CA MET A 12 10.16 3.32 -1.29
C MET A 12 11.25 2.77 -2.19
N GLY A 13 11.93 3.61 -2.98
CA GLY A 13 13.05 3.16 -3.82
C GLY A 13 14.15 2.44 -3.04
N ARG A 14 14.43 2.90 -1.83
CA ARG A 14 15.40 2.25 -0.93
C ARG A 14 14.91 0.88 -0.40
N PHE A 15 13.62 0.74 -0.14
CA PHE A 15 13.06 -0.57 0.22
C PHE A 15 13.14 -1.55 -0.94
N TYR A 16 12.83 -1.10 -2.16
CA TYR A 16 12.99 -1.94 -3.35
C TYR A 16 14.45 -2.32 -3.60
N LEU A 17 15.38 -1.36 -3.51
CA LEU A 17 16.81 -1.67 -3.64
C LEU A 17 17.24 -2.77 -2.68
N ALA A 18 16.85 -2.67 -1.41
CA ALA A 18 17.22 -3.65 -0.39
C ALA A 18 16.68 -5.07 -0.71
N GLU A 19 15.49 -5.18 -1.29
CA GLU A 19 14.95 -6.48 -1.67
C GLU A 19 15.55 -7.00 -2.99
N PHE A 20 15.79 -6.14 -3.97
CA PHE A 20 16.49 -6.54 -5.20
C PHE A 20 17.90 -7.03 -4.92
N GLN A 21 18.64 -6.40 -3.98
CA GLN A 21 20.00 -6.81 -3.61
C GLN A 21 20.06 -8.17 -2.88
N LYS A 22 18.96 -8.61 -2.25
CA LYS A 22 18.86 -9.94 -1.64
C LYS A 22 18.53 -11.05 -2.65
N SER A 23 18.04 -10.69 -3.81
CA SER A 23 17.57 -11.62 -4.83
C SER A 23 18.71 -11.93 -5.83
N ASP A 24 18.96 -13.19 -6.08
CA ASP A 24 19.89 -13.67 -7.11
C ASP A 24 19.32 -13.59 -8.54
N ARG A 25 18.04 -13.23 -8.65
CA ARG A 25 17.33 -13.13 -9.95
C ARG A 25 17.43 -11.74 -10.57
N TYR A 26 17.75 -10.70 -9.76
CA TYR A 26 17.75 -9.31 -10.20
C TYR A 26 19.13 -8.68 -10.15
N ARG A 27 19.34 -7.73 -11.07
CA ARG A 27 20.47 -6.81 -11.04
C ARG A 27 19.94 -5.39 -11.18
N VAL A 28 20.21 -4.53 -10.19
CA VAL A 28 19.90 -3.11 -10.29
C VAL A 28 20.91 -2.45 -11.22
N SER A 29 20.49 -2.09 -12.44
CA SER A 29 21.32 -1.48 -13.46
C SER A 29 21.29 0.04 -13.42
N TYR A 30 20.14 0.63 -13.04
CA TYR A 30 19.96 2.08 -12.94
C TYR A 30 19.23 2.47 -11.67
N ILE A 31 19.60 3.64 -11.14
CA ILE A 31 18.80 4.37 -10.14
C ILE A 31 18.67 5.80 -10.64
N CYS A 32 17.44 6.31 -10.75
CA CYS A 32 17.14 7.66 -11.17
C CYS A 32 16.45 8.43 -10.05
N ASP A 33 16.94 9.64 -9.76
CA ASP A 33 16.23 10.59 -8.91
C ASP A 33 16.59 12.01 -9.31
N VAL A 34 15.62 12.92 -9.25
CA VAL A 34 15.83 14.35 -9.54
C VAL A 34 16.56 15.08 -8.39
N ASP A 35 16.49 14.53 -7.17
CA ASP A 35 17.13 15.05 -5.98
C ASP A 35 18.60 14.61 -5.91
N ALA A 36 19.51 15.57 -5.74
CA ALA A 36 20.95 15.30 -5.71
C ALA A 36 21.38 14.50 -4.47
N ASP A 37 20.74 14.70 -3.32
CA ASP A 37 21.07 13.98 -2.09
C ASP A 37 20.61 12.52 -2.21
N CYS A 38 19.45 12.28 -2.82
CA CYS A 38 19.00 10.92 -3.15
C CYS A 38 19.96 10.23 -4.10
N ARG A 39 20.47 10.91 -5.13
CA ARG A 39 21.49 10.36 -6.03
C ARG A 39 22.82 10.05 -5.32
N GLN A 40 23.27 10.94 -4.43
CA GLN A 40 24.47 10.68 -3.62
C GLN A 40 24.30 9.45 -2.73
N LEU A 41 23.11 9.27 -2.15
CA LEU A 41 22.79 8.11 -1.36
C LEU A 41 22.75 6.84 -2.22
N ALA A 42 22.20 6.92 -3.42
CA ALA A 42 22.17 5.82 -4.38
C ALA A 42 23.58 5.33 -4.75
N HIS A 43 24.51 6.24 -5.04
CA HIS A 43 25.93 5.89 -5.28
C HIS A 43 26.56 5.12 -4.11
N LYS A 44 26.17 5.44 -2.88
CA LYS A 44 26.72 4.75 -1.68
C LYS A 44 26.09 3.38 -1.47
N GLN A 45 24.79 3.22 -1.76
CA GLN A 45 24.03 2.00 -1.46
C GLN A 45 24.05 0.99 -2.62
N ALA A 46 24.25 1.45 -3.83
CA ALA A 46 24.30 0.63 -5.05
C ALA A 46 25.45 1.10 -5.97
N PRO A 47 26.72 0.90 -5.59
CA PRO A 47 27.88 1.41 -6.36
C PRO A 47 27.99 0.81 -7.77
N GLU A 48 27.37 -0.36 -8.01
CA GLU A 48 27.34 -1.03 -9.31
C GLU A 48 26.26 -0.50 -10.24
N ALA A 49 25.28 0.26 -9.74
CA ALA A 49 24.21 0.83 -10.54
C ALA A 49 24.64 2.17 -11.14
N LYS A 50 24.19 2.42 -12.36
CA LYS A 50 24.34 3.74 -12.99
C LYS A 50 23.30 4.69 -12.37
N VAL A 51 23.77 5.75 -11.71
CA VAL A 51 22.90 6.76 -11.10
C VAL A 51 22.75 7.95 -12.05
N VAL A 52 21.50 8.30 -12.36
CA VAL A 52 21.13 9.34 -13.33
C VAL A 52 20.09 10.29 -12.73
N ASP A 53 19.94 11.47 -13.32
CA ASP A 53 18.92 12.48 -12.96
C ASP A 53 17.78 12.57 -13.99
N ASP A 54 17.92 11.87 -15.11
CA ASP A 54 16.94 11.79 -16.18
C ASP A 54 16.64 10.33 -16.54
N THR A 55 15.40 10.03 -16.86
CA THR A 55 14.91 8.69 -17.21
C THR A 55 15.16 8.29 -18.67
N GLU A 56 15.59 9.20 -19.53
CA GLU A 56 15.79 8.97 -20.98
C GLU A 56 16.70 7.78 -21.28
N GLU A 57 17.82 7.69 -20.59
CA GLU A 57 18.77 6.59 -20.78
C GLU A 57 18.16 5.25 -20.40
N ILE A 58 17.35 5.20 -19.34
CA ILE A 58 16.69 3.98 -18.87
C ILE A 58 15.75 3.43 -19.94
N TYR A 59 14.92 4.30 -20.52
CA TYR A 59 13.97 3.87 -21.54
C TYR A 59 14.64 3.45 -22.85
N LYS A 60 15.77 4.07 -23.21
CA LYS A 60 16.55 3.75 -24.42
C LYS A 60 17.43 2.49 -24.29
N ASP A 61 17.77 2.10 -23.06
CA ASP A 61 18.61 0.92 -22.84
C ASP A 61 17.78 -0.37 -22.98
N ALA A 62 18.02 -1.08 -24.08
CA ALA A 62 17.33 -2.34 -24.38
C ALA A 62 17.65 -3.46 -23.36
N SER A 63 18.73 -3.34 -22.58
CA SER A 63 19.09 -4.33 -21.56
C SER A 63 18.28 -4.23 -20.27
N VAL A 64 17.57 -3.11 -20.06
CA VAL A 64 16.67 -2.96 -18.90
C VAL A 64 15.38 -3.72 -19.16
N ASP A 65 15.05 -4.67 -18.31
CA ASP A 65 13.86 -5.52 -18.42
C ASP A 65 12.66 -4.93 -17.65
N VAL A 66 12.93 -4.39 -16.45
CA VAL A 66 11.89 -3.92 -15.49
C VAL A 66 12.19 -2.51 -15.04
N VAL A 67 11.16 -1.68 -14.98
CA VAL A 67 11.22 -0.35 -14.36
C VAL A 67 10.37 -0.34 -13.09
N THR A 68 10.97 0.04 -11.96
CA THR A 68 10.28 0.18 -10.66
C THR A 68 10.04 1.66 -10.38
N LEU A 69 8.77 2.06 -10.30
CA LEU A 69 8.33 3.45 -10.19
C LEU A 69 7.99 3.82 -8.75
N CYS A 70 8.90 4.51 -8.08
CA CYS A 70 8.80 4.93 -6.69
C CYS A 70 8.68 6.46 -6.52
N ALA A 71 8.66 7.22 -7.62
CA ALA A 71 8.41 8.66 -7.61
C ALA A 71 6.95 8.97 -7.26
N LEU A 72 6.62 10.24 -6.99
CA LEU A 72 5.27 10.65 -6.61
C LEU A 72 4.24 10.42 -7.74
N ALA A 73 2.97 10.26 -7.36
CA ALA A 73 1.85 9.92 -8.24
C ALA A 73 1.72 10.85 -9.47
N GLY A 74 2.02 12.15 -9.29
CA GLY A 74 1.94 13.14 -10.37
C GLY A 74 2.86 12.88 -11.57
N SER A 75 3.92 12.08 -11.41
CA SER A 75 4.81 11.71 -12.52
C SER A 75 4.59 10.29 -13.03
N ARG A 76 3.88 9.43 -12.28
CA ARG A 76 3.77 7.99 -12.58
C ARG A 76 3.07 7.70 -13.91
N LYS A 77 1.99 8.43 -14.24
CA LYS A 77 1.30 8.25 -15.52
C LYS A 77 2.25 8.28 -16.70
N GLU A 78 3.04 9.33 -16.80
CA GLU A 78 3.98 9.48 -17.90
C GLU A 78 5.11 8.44 -17.84
N GLN A 79 5.59 8.11 -16.64
CA GLN A 79 6.62 7.10 -16.47
C GLN A 79 6.12 5.70 -16.86
N ILE A 80 4.88 5.33 -16.50
CA ILE A 80 4.25 4.06 -16.91
C ILE A 80 4.13 4.01 -18.43
N ARG A 81 3.55 5.06 -19.05
CA ARG A 81 3.38 5.13 -20.49
C ARG A 81 4.70 4.91 -21.21
N ARG A 82 5.73 5.66 -20.85
CA ARG A 82 7.05 5.57 -21.47
C ARG A 82 7.75 4.24 -21.26
N ALA A 83 7.62 3.65 -20.06
CA ALA A 83 8.17 2.33 -19.78
C ALA A 83 7.53 1.25 -20.69
N LEU A 84 6.21 1.27 -20.81
CA LEU A 84 5.47 0.30 -21.64
C LEU A 84 5.77 0.52 -23.14
N GLU A 85 5.82 1.77 -23.61
CA GLU A 85 6.21 2.08 -25.00
C GLU A 85 7.65 1.64 -25.32
N ALA A 86 8.54 1.70 -24.33
CA ALA A 86 9.91 1.18 -24.44
C ALA A 86 10.01 -0.34 -24.27
N GLY A 87 8.87 -1.04 -24.16
CA GLY A 87 8.82 -2.50 -24.02
C GLY A 87 9.29 -3.04 -22.68
N LYS A 88 9.24 -2.23 -21.60
CA LYS A 88 9.66 -2.64 -20.26
C LYS A 88 8.49 -3.19 -19.44
N HIS A 89 8.77 -4.16 -18.55
CA HIS A 89 7.85 -4.53 -17.47
C HIS A 89 7.83 -3.43 -16.40
N VAL A 90 6.72 -3.29 -15.67
CA VAL A 90 6.54 -2.20 -14.72
C VAL A 90 6.11 -2.70 -13.34
N ILE A 91 6.84 -2.29 -12.31
CA ILE A 91 6.42 -2.35 -10.91
C ILE A 91 6.14 -0.91 -10.48
N ALA A 92 4.92 -0.59 -10.04
CA ALA A 92 4.59 0.76 -9.62
C ALA A 92 4.22 0.82 -8.13
N GLU A 93 4.48 1.96 -7.49
CA GLU A 93 3.86 2.31 -6.23
C GLU A 93 2.42 2.78 -6.44
N LYS A 94 1.61 2.65 -5.40
CA LYS A 94 0.24 3.15 -5.36
C LYS A 94 0.20 4.64 -4.96
N PRO A 95 -0.83 5.41 -5.37
CA PRO A 95 -1.72 5.14 -6.51
C PRO A 95 -0.94 5.18 -7.83
N ILE A 96 -1.39 4.49 -8.86
CA ILE A 96 -0.64 4.40 -10.12
C ILE A 96 -0.65 5.68 -10.96
N ALA A 97 -1.49 6.65 -10.60
CA ALA A 97 -1.48 8.00 -11.14
C ALA A 97 -2.10 8.99 -10.12
N ASP A 98 -2.14 10.26 -10.46
CA ASP A 98 -2.56 11.37 -9.62
C ASP A 98 -4.08 11.61 -9.60
N THR A 99 -4.81 11.10 -10.58
CA THR A 99 -6.28 11.18 -10.66
C THR A 99 -6.89 9.83 -11.02
N ILE A 100 -8.15 9.64 -10.65
CA ILE A 100 -8.90 8.41 -10.96
C ILE A 100 -8.96 8.16 -12.48
N GLU A 101 -9.18 9.21 -13.26
CA GLU A 101 -9.23 9.14 -14.73
C GLU A 101 -7.89 8.67 -15.31
N ASN A 102 -6.78 9.22 -14.79
CA ASN A 102 -5.42 8.83 -15.18
C ASN A 102 -5.09 7.40 -14.75
N GLU A 103 -5.54 6.96 -13.57
CA GLU A 103 -5.37 5.57 -13.13
C GLU A 103 -6.08 4.62 -14.10
N TRP A 104 -7.34 4.90 -14.48
CA TRP A 104 -8.07 4.07 -15.44
C TRP A 104 -7.47 4.12 -16.86
N GLU A 105 -6.85 5.22 -17.26
CA GLU A 105 -6.08 5.28 -18.50
C GLU A 105 -4.89 4.32 -18.46
N MET A 106 -4.16 4.28 -17.34
CA MET A 106 -3.02 3.37 -17.16
C MET A 106 -3.45 1.91 -17.07
N VAL A 107 -4.62 1.62 -16.51
CA VAL A 107 -5.21 0.27 -16.54
C VAL A 107 -5.43 -0.19 -17.99
N ARG A 108 -6.10 0.63 -18.80
CA ARG A 108 -6.35 0.29 -20.22
C ARG A 108 -5.06 0.10 -21.01
N LEU A 109 -4.07 0.94 -20.77
CA LEU A 109 -2.76 0.83 -21.42
C LEU A 109 -2.06 -0.48 -21.03
N ALA A 110 -2.06 -0.82 -19.75
CA ALA A 110 -1.45 -2.04 -19.24
C ALA A 110 -2.15 -3.32 -19.73
N GLU A 111 -3.48 -3.30 -19.82
CA GLU A 111 -4.26 -4.43 -20.32
C GLU A 111 -4.13 -4.61 -21.85
N GLY A 112 -3.74 -3.57 -22.58
CA GLY A 112 -3.51 -3.59 -24.03
C GLY A 112 -2.08 -3.92 -24.45
N CYS A 113 -1.17 -4.21 -23.53
CA CYS A 113 0.23 -4.46 -23.85
C CYS A 113 0.69 -5.87 -23.41
N ASP A 114 1.77 -6.36 -24.05
CA ASP A 114 2.36 -7.68 -23.76
C ASP A 114 3.36 -7.65 -22.58
N ARG A 115 3.40 -6.57 -21.81
CA ARG A 115 4.31 -6.43 -20.68
C ARG A 115 3.60 -6.72 -19.37
N PHE A 116 4.30 -7.35 -18.44
CA PHE A 116 3.78 -7.53 -17.09
C PHE A 116 3.85 -6.22 -16.32
N THR A 117 2.74 -5.88 -15.70
CA THR A 117 2.60 -4.70 -14.84
C THR A 117 2.10 -5.14 -13.47
N THR A 118 2.62 -4.55 -12.41
CA THR A 118 2.12 -4.79 -11.05
C THR A 118 2.21 -3.54 -10.20
N VAL A 119 1.46 -3.52 -9.11
CA VAL A 119 1.44 -2.41 -8.16
C VAL A 119 1.60 -2.92 -6.74
N ASN A 120 2.30 -2.16 -5.89
CA ASN A 120 2.55 -2.58 -4.51
C ASN A 120 1.32 -2.44 -3.61
N MET A 121 0.39 -3.39 -3.71
CA MET A 121 -0.70 -3.57 -2.75
C MET A 121 -0.23 -4.50 -1.62
N TYR A 122 0.67 -4.00 -0.77
CA TYR A 122 1.52 -4.77 0.14
C TYR A 122 0.78 -5.75 1.06
N LEU A 123 -0.48 -5.46 1.43
CA LEU A 123 -1.28 -6.36 2.26
C LEU A 123 -1.55 -7.69 1.57
N LEU A 124 -1.78 -7.69 0.23
CA LEU A 124 -2.02 -8.92 -0.52
C LEU A 124 -0.78 -9.82 -0.58
N ASN A 125 0.40 -9.24 -0.41
CA ASN A 125 1.67 -9.97 -0.42
C ASN A 125 2.04 -10.53 0.96
N SER A 126 1.31 -10.17 2.04
CA SER A 126 1.63 -10.60 3.39
C SER A 126 1.35 -12.10 3.62
N TRP A 127 2.19 -12.75 4.42
CA TRP A 127 2.02 -14.15 4.76
C TRP A 127 0.67 -14.39 5.47
N TYR A 128 0.30 -13.52 6.41
CA TYR A 128 -0.90 -13.67 7.24
C TYR A 128 -2.19 -13.56 6.42
N HIS A 129 -2.31 -12.61 5.52
CA HIS A 129 -3.49 -12.52 4.66
C HIS A 129 -3.57 -13.68 3.67
N ASN A 130 -2.43 -14.21 3.21
CA ASN A 130 -2.40 -15.39 2.35
C ASN A 130 -2.77 -16.68 3.11
N GLU A 131 -2.35 -16.85 4.38
CA GLU A 131 -2.80 -17.98 5.22
C GLU A 131 -4.31 -17.92 5.45
N ILE A 132 -4.82 -16.75 5.81
CA ILE A 132 -6.26 -16.52 5.96
C ILE A 132 -7.01 -16.86 4.66
N ARG A 133 -6.53 -16.39 3.51
CA ARG A 133 -7.16 -16.67 2.21
C ARG A 133 -7.21 -18.17 1.93
N ARG A 134 -6.11 -18.90 2.15
CA ARG A 134 -6.07 -20.37 1.97
C ARG A 134 -7.06 -21.06 2.89
N PHE A 135 -7.20 -20.60 4.11
CA PHE A 135 -8.14 -21.16 5.07
C PHE A 135 -9.61 -20.89 4.70
N ILE A 136 -9.92 -19.72 4.15
CA ILE A 136 -11.24 -19.45 3.56
C ILE A 136 -11.50 -20.38 2.37
N ASP A 137 -10.52 -20.50 1.48
CA ASP A 137 -10.64 -21.30 0.24
C ASP A 137 -10.73 -22.80 0.52
N SER A 138 -10.25 -23.29 1.67
CA SER A 138 -10.43 -24.68 2.08
C SER A 138 -11.88 -25.03 2.52
N GLY A 139 -12.73 -23.99 2.70
CA GLY A 139 -14.12 -24.18 3.13
C GLY A 139 -14.31 -24.32 4.65
N GLU A 140 -13.24 -24.23 5.43
CA GLU A 140 -13.26 -24.40 6.90
C GLU A 140 -14.19 -23.41 7.61
N ILE A 141 -14.31 -22.17 7.10
CA ILE A 141 -15.23 -21.18 7.67
C ILE A 141 -16.63 -21.19 7.03
N GLY A 142 -16.90 -22.07 6.07
CA GLY A 142 -18.11 -22.05 5.27
C GLY A 142 -18.13 -20.87 4.29
N GLU A 143 -19.28 -20.25 4.10
CA GLU A 143 -19.44 -19.06 3.27
C GLU A 143 -19.03 -17.81 4.06
N LEU A 144 -18.14 -16.98 3.51
CA LEU A 144 -17.75 -15.71 4.12
C LEU A 144 -18.96 -14.77 4.11
N ALA A 145 -19.33 -14.24 5.27
CA ALA A 145 -20.50 -13.38 5.44
C ALA A 145 -20.16 -11.95 5.86
N ILE A 146 -19.14 -11.77 6.72
CA ILE A 146 -18.80 -10.45 7.27
C ILE A 146 -17.29 -10.25 7.21
N ILE A 147 -16.88 -9.06 6.78
CA ILE A 147 -15.50 -8.58 6.77
C ILE A 147 -15.41 -7.36 7.69
N ARG A 148 -14.57 -7.39 8.71
CA ARG A 148 -14.30 -6.25 9.57
C ARG A 148 -12.81 -5.94 9.56
N ILE A 149 -12.46 -4.71 9.23
CA ILE A 149 -11.08 -4.24 9.16
C ILE A 149 -10.95 -2.97 9.99
N CYS A 150 -10.01 -2.96 10.90
CA CYS A 150 -9.63 -1.77 11.64
C CYS A 150 -8.13 -1.53 11.46
N HIS A 151 -7.76 -0.29 11.16
CA HIS A 151 -6.37 0.15 11.20
C HIS A 151 -6.29 1.56 11.74
N MET A 152 -5.98 1.67 13.01
CA MET A 152 -5.86 2.94 13.72
C MET A 152 -4.49 3.07 14.34
N THR A 153 -3.78 4.13 13.99
CA THR A 153 -2.42 4.39 14.45
C THR A 153 -2.28 5.84 14.93
N PRO A 154 -1.24 6.16 15.71
CA PRO A 154 -0.84 7.53 15.91
C PRO A 154 -0.33 8.07 14.57
N GLY A 155 -1.07 8.98 13.97
CA GLY A 155 -0.74 9.53 12.66
C GLY A 155 0.40 10.54 12.69
N LEU A 156 0.79 11.00 11.52
CA LEU A 156 1.63 12.18 11.33
C LEU A 156 0.79 13.46 11.44
N ALA A 157 1.40 14.58 11.81
CA ALA A 157 0.73 15.87 11.69
C ALA A 157 0.51 16.24 10.21
N PRO A 158 -0.48 17.09 9.87
CA PRO A 158 -0.66 17.55 8.51
C PRO A 158 0.63 18.12 7.91
N GLY A 159 0.92 17.77 6.66
CA GLY A 159 2.14 18.17 5.95
C GLY A 159 3.39 17.37 6.32
N GLU A 160 3.28 16.31 7.13
CA GLU A 160 4.40 15.45 7.52
C GLU A 160 4.46 14.12 6.75
N GLY A 161 3.80 14.00 5.61
CA GLY A 161 4.04 12.92 4.67
C GLY A 161 2.84 12.09 4.21
N HIS A 162 1.71 12.04 4.93
CA HIS A 162 0.55 11.26 4.50
C HIS A 162 -0.36 12.00 3.50
N GLU A 163 -0.23 13.30 3.37
CA GLU A 163 -1.06 14.10 2.45
C GLU A 163 -0.38 14.34 1.09
N THR A 164 0.80 13.79 0.89
CA THR A 164 1.60 14.05 -0.31
C THR A 164 0.95 13.45 -1.58
N GLU A 165 0.23 12.34 -1.44
CA GLU A 165 -0.44 11.65 -2.53
C GLU A 165 -1.99 11.66 -2.38
N GLY A 166 -2.51 12.59 -1.60
CA GLY A 166 -3.93 12.78 -1.36
C GLY A 166 -4.36 12.69 0.10
N PRO A 167 -5.66 12.81 0.40
CA PRO A 167 -6.19 12.68 1.74
C PRO A 167 -5.83 11.33 2.38
N CYS A 168 -5.66 11.33 3.69
CA CYS A 168 -5.23 10.17 4.48
C CYS A 168 -5.98 8.86 4.14
N PHE A 169 -7.31 8.91 4.00
CA PHE A 169 -8.08 7.71 3.67
C PHE A 169 -7.86 7.27 2.22
N HIS A 170 -7.67 8.18 1.28
CA HIS A 170 -7.31 7.83 -0.09
C HIS A 170 -5.89 7.26 -0.15
N ASP A 171 -4.92 7.88 0.51
CA ASP A 171 -3.53 7.41 0.49
C ASP A 171 -3.34 6.07 1.22
N CYS A 172 -3.87 5.92 2.44
CA CYS A 172 -3.70 4.72 3.26
C CYS A 172 -4.92 3.78 3.23
N GLY A 173 -6.12 4.33 3.32
CA GLY A 173 -7.36 3.56 3.39
C GLY A 173 -7.59 2.68 2.17
N MET A 174 -7.10 3.08 0.99
CA MET A 174 -7.20 2.28 -0.22
C MET A 174 -6.61 0.86 -0.08
N HIS A 175 -5.60 0.66 0.77
CA HIS A 175 -5.06 -0.67 1.03
C HIS A 175 -6.10 -1.59 1.69
N TYR A 176 -6.88 -1.07 2.64
CA TYR A 176 -7.90 -1.83 3.37
C TYR A 176 -9.16 -2.01 2.54
N VAL A 177 -9.49 -1.02 1.72
CA VAL A 177 -10.54 -1.12 0.69
C VAL A 177 -10.18 -2.25 -0.30
N ASN A 178 -8.96 -2.28 -0.80
CA ASN A 178 -8.52 -3.37 -1.68
C ASN A 178 -8.49 -4.73 -0.96
N LEU A 179 -8.05 -4.78 0.28
CA LEU A 179 -8.01 -6.01 1.07
C LEU A 179 -9.40 -6.60 1.26
N ALA A 180 -10.39 -5.77 1.61
CA ALA A 180 -11.78 -6.22 1.76
C ALA A 180 -12.35 -6.78 0.45
N ARG A 181 -12.12 -6.06 -0.67
CA ARG A 181 -12.51 -6.50 -2.01
C ARG A 181 -11.86 -7.84 -2.39
N TRP A 182 -10.57 -7.99 -2.09
CA TRP A 182 -9.83 -9.21 -2.35
C TRP A 182 -10.38 -10.40 -1.55
N TYR A 183 -10.75 -10.21 -0.27
CA TYR A 183 -11.40 -11.24 0.52
C TYR A 183 -12.81 -11.55 0.02
N ALA A 184 -13.58 -10.55 -0.34
CA ALA A 184 -14.94 -10.73 -0.84
C ALA A 184 -14.99 -11.40 -2.23
N ARG A 185 -13.94 -11.29 -3.05
CA ARG A 185 -13.95 -11.66 -4.49
C ARG A 185 -15.16 -11.08 -5.22
N SER A 186 -15.52 -9.86 -4.87
CA SER A 186 -16.72 -9.19 -5.37
C SER A 186 -16.53 -7.68 -5.36
N GLU A 187 -17.27 -6.98 -6.20
CA GLU A 187 -17.25 -5.52 -6.24
C GLU A 187 -18.18 -4.93 -5.18
N TYR A 188 -17.85 -3.71 -4.72
CA TYR A 188 -18.68 -2.94 -3.80
C TYR A 188 -20.05 -2.64 -4.42
N ARG A 189 -21.12 -2.82 -3.63
CA ARG A 189 -22.50 -2.52 -4.02
C ARG A 189 -23.02 -1.27 -3.32
N THR A 190 -22.84 -1.19 -2.00
CA THR A 190 -23.25 -0.05 -1.18
C THR A 190 -22.13 0.37 -0.26
N TRP A 191 -22.11 1.64 0.09
CA TRP A 191 -21.21 2.18 1.12
C TRP A 191 -21.91 3.33 1.84
N HIS A 192 -21.62 3.47 3.13
CA HIS A 192 -21.98 4.58 3.99
C HIS A 192 -20.79 4.91 4.85
N ALA A 193 -20.31 6.13 4.79
CA ALA A 193 -19.13 6.55 5.49
C ALA A 193 -19.41 7.71 6.44
N GLN A 194 -18.77 7.69 7.60
CA GLN A 194 -18.67 8.83 8.48
C GLN A 194 -17.20 9.10 8.75
N GLY A 195 -16.86 10.37 8.90
CA GLY A 195 -15.50 10.78 9.15
C GLY A 195 -15.40 11.76 10.31
N MET A 196 -14.19 11.94 10.82
CA MET A 196 -13.89 12.95 11.83
C MET A 196 -12.63 13.69 11.44
N ARG A 197 -12.68 15.03 11.51
CA ARG A 197 -11.52 15.91 11.50
C ARG A 197 -11.10 16.16 12.94
N MET A 198 -9.81 16.09 13.17
CA MET A 198 -9.26 16.52 14.46
C MET A 198 -8.36 17.72 14.24
N TRP A 199 -8.31 18.59 15.21
CA TRP A 199 -7.52 19.81 15.22
C TRP A 199 -7.76 20.65 13.95
N SER A 200 -6.75 20.96 13.19
CA SER A 200 -6.83 21.75 11.95
C SER A 200 -6.71 20.91 10.68
N TYR A 201 -6.95 19.61 10.76
CA TYR A 201 -6.95 18.78 9.56
C TYR A 201 -8.05 19.22 8.60
N LYS A 202 -7.70 19.39 7.33
CA LYS A 202 -8.64 19.73 6.28
C LYS A 202 -9.60 18.58 5.98
N ASP A 203 -9.03 17.39 5.81
CA ASP A 203 -9.74 16.16 5.49
C ASP A 203 -9.94 15.31 6.74
N PRO A 204 -10.90 14.37 6.75
CA PRO A 204 -11.05 13.41 7.84
C PRO A 204 -9.78 12.57 8.02
N TRP A 205 -9.30 12.49 9.25
CA TRP A 205 -8.18 11.61 9.64
C TRP A 205 -8.64 10.36 10.36
N TRP A 206 -9.90 10.19 10.50
CA TRP A 206 -10.59 8.97 10.88
C TRP A 206 -11.84 8.81 10.01
N ILE A 207 -11.98 7.65 9.42
CA ILE A 207 -13.16 7.27 8.64
C ILE A 207 -13.56 5.87 9.03
N GLN A 208 -14.87 5.68 9.25
CA GLN A 208 -15.52 4.39 9.28
C GLN A 208 -16.45 4.29 8.08
N CYS A 209 -16.34 3.21 7.34
CA CYS A 209 -17.20 2.93 6.20
C CYS A 209 -17.75 1.51 6.30
N HIS A 210 -19.05 1.34 6.07
CA HIS A 210 -19.71 0.05 6.04
C HIS A 210 -20.64 -0.07 4.84
N GLY A 211 -20.98 -1.30 4.47
CA GLY A 211 -21.86 -1.56 3.34
C GLY A 211 -21.88 -3.02 2.93
N THR A 212 -22.18 -3.26 1.67
CA THR A 212 -22.28 -4.62 1.12
C THR A 212 -21.52 -4.73 -0.20
N PHE A 213 -21.01 -5.93 -0.47
CA PHE A 213 -20.56 -6.36 -1.78
C PHE A 213 -21.71 -6.89 -2.64
N GLN A 214 -21.49 -7.01 -3.96
CA GLN A 214 -22.51 -7.51 -4.89
C GLN A 214 -22.97 -8.94 -4.56
N ASN A 215 -22.11 -9.76 -3.99
CA ASN A 215 -22.42 -11.12 -3.54
C ASN A 215 -23.09 -11.19 -2.15
N GLY A 216 -23.40 -10.05 -1.55
CA GLY A 216 -24.11 -9.96 -0.27
C GLY A 216 -23.24 -9.94 0.98
N ILE A 217 -21.92 -10.14 0.86
CA ILE A 217 -21.00 -10.01 2.01
C ILE A 217 -21.08 -8.59 2.56
N VAL A 218 -21.22 -8.48 3.89
CA VAL A 218 -21.23 -7.19 4.62
C VAL A 218 -19.80 -6.82 5.00
N TYR A 219 -19.49 -5.54 4.98
CA TYR A 219 -18.17 -5.07 5.43
C TYR A 219 -18.25 -3.86 6.36
N ASP A 220 -17.24 -3.74 7.22
CA ASP A 220 -16.93 -2.59 8.07
C ASP A 220 -15.42 -2.31 7.98
N ILE A 221 -15.06 -1.12 7.54
CA ILE A 221 -13.66 -0.67 7.42
C ILE A 221 -13.51 0.60 8.25
N THR A 222 -12.67 0.55 9.28
CA THR A 222 -12.27 1.72 10.06
C THR A 222 -10.79 1.99 9.86
N GLN A 223 -10.46 3.20 9.40
CA GLN A 223 -9.07 3.62 9.24
C GLN A 223 -8.87 5.02 9.80
N GLY A 224 -7.77 5.24 10.50
CA GLY A 224 -7.45 6.57 10.99
C GLY A 224 -6.05 6.70 11.57
N PHE A 225 -5.58 7.95 11.58
CA PHE A 225 -4.30 8.35 12.14
C PHE A 225 -4.48 9.27 13.36
N VAL A 226 -5.41 8.91 14.23
CA VAL A 226 -5.78 9.72 15.40
C VAL A 226 -5.68 8.94 16.72
N TYR A 227 -4.98 7.81 16.69
CA TYR A 227 -4.99 6.86 17.82
C TYR A 227 -3.83 7.12 18.78
N GLY A 228 -4.09 7.94 19.79
CA GLY A 228 -3.15 8.14 20.89
C GLY A 228 -1.91 8.96 20.57
N GLN A 229 -1.98 9.95 19.64
CA GLN A 229 -0.83 10.77 19.26
C GLN A 229 -0.15 11.47 20.44
N MET A 230 -0.91 11.85 21.46
CA MET A 230 -0.41 12.55 22.66
C MET A 230 -0.21 11.61 23.84
N SER A 231 -0.45 10.31 23.69
CA SER A 231 -0.21 9.34 24.74
C SER A 231 1.26 9.28 25.13
N LYS A 232 1.54 9.07 26.42
CA LYS A 232 2.91 8.89 26.92
C LYS A 232 3.60 7.75 26.17
N ASP A 233 2.91 6.62 26.02
CA ASP A 233 3.34 5.47 25.27
C ASP A 233 2.37 5.29 24.10
N GLN A 234 2.86 5.46 22.87
CA GLN A 234 2.05 5.31 21.69
C GLN A 234 1.69 3.84 21.44
N THR A 235 0.48 3.63 20.99
CA THR A 235 -0.04 2.32 20.61
C THR A 235 -0.85 2.43 19.33
N HIS A 236 -1.39 1.31 18.86
CA HIS A 236 -2.26 1.24 17.69
C HIS A 236 -3.34 0.21 17.93
N ASN A 237 -4.37 0.22 17.09
CA ASN A 237 -5.40 -0.79 17.04
C ASN A 237 -5.57 -1.25 15.59
N SER A 238 -5.11 -2.46 15.29
CA SER A 238 -5.18 -3.02 13.94
C SER A 238 -5.61 -4.47 14.00
N TYR A 239 -6.73 -4.78 13.34
CA TYR A 239 -7.24 -6.15 13.25
C TYR A 239 -8.01 -6.38 11.95
N VAL A 240 -8.14 -7.64 11.59
CA VAL A 240 -9.03 -8.14 10.55
C VAL A 240 -9.82 -9.31 11.12
N ASP A 241 -11.16 -9.22 11.08
CA ASP A 241 -12.08 -10.30 11.39
C ASP A 241 -12.82 -10.71 10.11
N LEU A 242 -12.77 -11.99 9.81
CA LEU A 242 -13.52 -12.58 8.71
C LEU A 242 -14.43 -13.65 9.30
N ILE A 243 -15.73 -13.41 9.23
CA ILE A 243 -16.74 -14.26 9.86
C ILE A 243 -17.49 -15.01 8.76
N GLY A 244 -17.36 -16.31 8.79
CA GLY A 244 -18.08 -17.20 7.91
C GLY A 244 -19.26 -17.88 8.61
N THR A 245 -20.05 -18.64 7.86
CA THR A 245 -21.23 -19.36 8.39
C THR A 245 -20.87 -20.52 9.32
N LYS A 246 -19.59 -20.94 9.34
CA LYS A 246 -19.12 -22.11 10.12
C LYS A 246 -17.86 -21.85 10.92
N GLY A 247 -17.20 -20.72 10.73
CA GLY A 247 -15.94 -20.44 11.41
C GLY A 247 -15.50 -19.00 11.24
N ILE A 248 -14.32 -18.67 11.77
CA ILE A 248 -13.76 -17.32 11.76
C ILE A 248 -12.27 -17.34 11.41
N CYS A 249 -11.80 -16.22 10.86
CA CYS A 249 -10.39 -15.88 10.87
C CYS A 249 -10.21 -14.54 11.57
N HIS A 250 -9.25 -14.46 12.48
CA HIS A 250 -8.89 -13.25 13.19
C HIS A 250 -7.40 -12.97 13.01
N MET A 251 -7.02 -11.71 12.78
CA MET A 251 -5.64 -11.29 12.68
C MET A 251 -5.43 -9.98 13.40
N THR A 252 -4.36 -9.90 14.17
CA THR A 252 -3.83 -8.66 14.74
C THR A 252 -2.34 -8.54 14.47
N HIS A 253 -1.79 -7.35 14.60
CA HIS A 253 -0.34 -7.14 14.52
C HIS A 253 0.10 -5.98 15.42
N ASN A 254 1.40 -5.94 15.72
CA ASN A 254 2.04 -4.87 16.47
C ASN A 254 3.22 -4.24 15.69
N PHE A 255 3.19 -4.32 14.35
CA PHE A 255 4.25 -3.94 13.41
C PHE A 255 5.59 -4.70 13.54
N LYS A 256 5.72 -5.57 14.53
CA LYS A 256 6.86 -6.49 14.70
C LYS A 256 6.44 -7.91 14.42
N THR A 257 5.34 -8.34 15.01
CA THR A 257 4.72 -9.65 14.82
C THR A 257 3.28 -9.50 14.33
N ALA A 258 2.82 -10.48 13.56
CA ALA A 258 1.41 -10.68 13.23
C ALA A 258 0.94 -11.98 13.89
N HIS A 259 -0.21 -11.89 14.56
CA HIS A 259 -0.90 -13.00 15.20
C HIS A 259 -2.13 -13.35 14.38
N VAL A 260 -2.30 -14.61 14.04
CA VAL A 260 -3.41 -15.13 13.23
C VAL A 260 -4.09 -16.28 13.94
N GLU A 261 -5.42 -16.19 14.08
CA GLU A 261 -6.26 -17.26 14.57
C GLU A 261 -7.21 -17.71 13.45
N LEU A 262 -7.13 -18.97 13.10
CA LEU A 262 -7.98 -19.64 12.12
C LEU A 262 -8.79 -20.72 12.84
N ARG A 263 -10.11 -20.56 12.90
CA ARG A 263 -11.02 -21.46 13.62
C ARG A 263 -12.10 -21.94 12.66
N GLY A 264 -11.92 -23.13 12.14
CA GLY A 264 -12.83 -23.78 11.21
C GLY A 264 -13.60 -24.92 11.82
N VAL A 265 -14.30 -25.65 10.98
CA VAL A 265 -15.10 -26.82 11.38
C VAL A 265 -14.21 -27.98 11.84
N ASN A 266 -13.13 -28.23 11.12
CA ASN A 266 -12.24 -29.37 11.35
C ASN A 266 -10.88 -28.97 11.92
N GLU A 267 -10.47 -27.71 11.73
CA GLU A 267 -9.15 -27.22 12.08
C GLU A 267 -9.22 -25.93 12.92
N THR A 268 -8.38 -25.87 13.96
CA THR A 268 -8.02 -24.64 14.65
C THR A 268 -6.51 -24.46 14.55
N ARG A 269 -6.07 -23.32 14.04
CA ARG A 269 -4.66 -23.00 13.93
C ARG A 269 -4.40 -21.57 14.43
N ILE A 270 -3.40 -21.43 15.28
CA ILE A 270 -2.95 -20.14 15.82
C ILE A 270 -1.48 -19.98 15.47
N GLU A 271 -1.14 -18.89 14.85
CA GLU A 271 0.21 -18.62 14.39
C GLU A 271 0.66 -17.20 14.76
N GLU A 272 1.91 -17.09 15.15
CA GLU A 272 2.58 -15.81 15.33
C GLU A 272 3.93 -15.85 14.63
N ARG A 273 4.15 -14.88 13.72
CA ARG A 273 5.39 -14.75 12.96
C ARG A 273 5.74 -13.26 12.76
N PRO A 274 6.98 -12.91 12.32
CA PRO A 274 7.32 -11.54 11.97
C PRO A 274 6.31 -10.93 11.00
N PHE A 275 5.97 -9.66 11.21
CA PHE A 275 4.97 -8.92 10.42
C PHE A 275 5.37 -8.78 8.94
N GLY A 276 6.67 -8.63 8.63
CA GLY A 276 7.19 -8.64 7.25
C GLY A 276 7.18 -7.29 6.53
N GLY A 277 6.68 -6.24 7.13
CA GLY A 277 6.76 -4.88 6.55
C GLY A 277 6.00 -4.72 5.24
N LYS A 278 6.67 -4.28 4.19
CA LYS A 278 6.05 -3.98 2.87
C LYS A 278 5.92 -5.18 1.92
N ASN A 279 6.46 -6.34 2.30
CA ASN A 279 6.37 -7.60 1.54
C ASN A 279 6.77 -7.46 0.05
N ILE A 280 7.78 -6.63 -0.22
CA ILE A 280 8.29 -6.36 -1.58
C ILE A 280 8.98 -7.61 -2.14
N ASP A 281 9.61 -8.41 -1.30
CA ASP A 281 10.27 -9.66 -1.64
C ASP A 281 9.35 -10.60 -2.44
N ARG A 282 8.11 -10.76 -1.98
CA ARG A 282 7.11 -11.56 -2.70
C ARG A 282 6.71 -10.92 -4.02
N LEU A 283 6.48 -9.61 -4.04
CA LEU A 283 6.07 -8.90 -5.26
C LEU A 283 7.12 -9.05 -6.38
N ILE A 284 8.40 -8.85 -6.05
CA ILE A 284 9.48 -8.99 -7.04
C ILE A 284 9.68 -10.45 -7.46
N THR A 285 9.49 -11.41 -6.55
CA THR A 285 9.52 -12.85 -6.88
C THR A 285 8.44 -13.21 -7.88
N GLU A 286 7.20 -12.78 -7.67
CA GLU A 286 6.08 -13.03 -8.59
C GLU A 286 6.28 -12.34 -9.95
N MET A 287 6.89 -11.16 -9.99
CA MET A 287 7.28 -10.50 -11.24
C MET A 287 8.34 -11.30 -11.99
N ALA A 288 9.38 -11.77 -11.32
CA ALA A 288 10.42 -12.59 -11.94
C ALA A 288 9.85 -13.90 -12.47
N ASP A 289 9.01 -14.59 -11.68
CA ASP A 289 8.31 -15.81 -12.14
C ASP A 289 7.48 -15.54 -13.41
N SER A 290 6.78 -14.40 -13.46
CA SER A 290 5.96 -14.04 -14.62
C SER A 290 6.82 -13.82 -15.86
N ILE A 291 7.96 -13.14 -15.72
CA ILE A 291 8.89 -12.88 -16.83
C ILE A 291 9.52 -14.17 -17.34
N GLU A 292 10.03 -15.00 -16.44
CA GLU A 292 10.74 -16.25 -16.82
C GLU A 292 9.82 -17.30 -17.44
N THR A 293 8.56 -17.37 -16.97
CA THR A 293 7.58 -18.32 -17.50
C THR A 293 6.80 -17.79 -18.70
N GLY A 294 6.83 -16.49 -18.94
CA GLY A 294 5.96 -15.81 -19.92
C GLY A 294 4.49 -15.80 -19.53
N GLN A 295 4.16 -16.14 -18.28
CA GLN A 295 2.78 -16.21 -17.77
C GLN A 295 2.62 -15.39 -16.49
N ARG A 296 1.66 -14.47 -16.47
CA ARG A 296 1.35 -13.69 -15.27
C ARG A 296 1.00 -14.59 -14.09
N ARG A 297 1.63 -14.37 -12.95
CA ARG A 297 1.25 -15.02 -11.68
C ARG A 297 -0.14 -14.55 -11.26
N LYS A 298 -1.00 -15.50 -10.90
CA LYS A 298 -2.44 -15.28 -10.64
C LYS A 298 -2.68 -14.27 -9.51
N ASP A 299 -1.85 -14.32 -8.46
CA ASP A 299 -2.05 -13.54 -7.25
C ASP A 299 -1.29 -12.20 -7.27
N MET A 300 -0.54 -11.91 -8.34
CA MET A 300 0.19 -10.65 -8.49
C MET A 300 -0.78 -9.48 -8.66
N PRO A 301 -0.76 -8.45 -7.79
CA PRO A 301 -1.66 -7.30 -7.87
C PRO A 301 -1.61 -6.62 -9.24
N THR A 302 -2.75 -6.15 -9.73
CA THR A 302 -2.89 -5.49 -11.02
C THR A 302 -3.05 -3.97 -10.87
N PHE A 303 -2.82 -3.24 -11.93
CA PHE A 303 -3.15 -1.81 -11.97
C PHE A 303 -4.65 -1.56 -11.76
N ARG A 304 -5.51 -2.50 -12.20
CA ARG A 304 -6.95 -2.45 -11.94
C ARG A 304 -7.25 -2.52 -10.43
N ASP A 305 -6.51 -3.32 -9.66
CA ASP A 305 -6.69 -3.39 -8.21
C ASP A 305 -6.40 -2.05 -7.54
N SER A 306 -5.36 -1.32 -8.00
CA SER A 306 -5.08 0.04 -7.52
C SER A 306 -6.20 1.01 -7.91
N ALA A 307 -6.59 1.05 -9.18
CA ALA A 307 -7.59 2.00 -9.67
C ALA A 307 -8.95 1.80 -8.99
N VAL A 308 -9.42 0.56 -8.84
CA VAL A 308 -10.67 0.26 -8.13
C VAL A 308 -10.58 0.66 -6.67
N ALA A 309 -9.46 0.34 -6.00
CA ALA A 309 -9.28 0.68 -4.59
C ALA A 309 -9.22 2.20 -4.36
N SER A 310 -8.50 2.90 -5.23
CA SER A 310 -8.39 4.35 -5.22
C SER A 310 -9.74 5.03 -5.45
N GLU A 311 -10.46 4.62 -6.49
CA GLU A 311 -11.81 5.13 -6.80
C GLU A 311 -12.80 4.89 -5.65
N MET A 312 -12.80 3.68 -5.08
CA MET A 312 -13.71 3.37 -3.97
C MET A 312 -13.33 4.10 -2.69
N ALA A 313 -12.04 4.21 -2.35
CA ALA A 313 -11.59 4.99 -1.21
C ALA A 313 -11.97 6.47 -1.37
N TRP A 314 -11.89 7.01 -2.58
CA TRP A 314 -12.34 8.36 -2.88
C TRP A 314 -13.86 8.53 -2.73
N LYS A 315 -14.68 7.59 -3.24
CA LYS A 315 -16.13 7.59 -3.06
C LYS A 315 -16.54 7.53 -1.59
N MET A 316 -15.90 6.68 -0.81
CA MET A 316 -16.14 6.57 0.64
C MET A 316 -15.74 7.85 1.37
N LEU A 317 -14.60 8.45 1.00
CA LEU A 317 -14.16 9.73 1.54
C LEU A 317 -15.21 10.83 1.22
N GLN A 318 -15.68 10.92 -0.03
CA GLN A 318 -16.70 11.90 -0.42
C GLN A 318 -18.01 11.69 0.34
N ASP A 319 -18.43 10.44 0.54
CA ASP A 319 -19.64 10.13 1.32
C ASP A 319 -19.50 10.63 2.77
N SER A 320 -18.32 10.57 3.35
CA SER A 320 -18.07 11.06 4.72
C SER A 320 -18.25 12.57 4.90
N TYR A 321 -18.26 13.36 3.82
CA TYR A 321 -18.48 14.81 3.88
C TYR A 321 -19.96 15.22 3.92
N HIS A 322 -20.92 14.29 3.73
CA HIS A 322 -22.35 14.59 3.82
C HIS A 322 -22.80 14.91 5.25
N THR A 323 -22.02 14.54 6.26
CA THR A 323 -22.21 14.98 7.63
C THR A 323 -21.31 16.18 7.92
N GLU A 324 -21.85 17.21 8.58
CA GLU A 324 -21.00 18.28 9.09
C GLU A 324 -20.02 17.70 10.09
N LEU A 325 -18.73 17.71 9.72
CA LEU A 325 -17.66 17.14 10.54
C LEU A 325 -17.08 18.24 11.42
N PRO A 326 -17.44 18.31 12.72
CA PRO A 326 -16.79 19.25 13.61
C PRO A 326 -15.30 18.94 13.69
N ALA A 327 -14.48 19.98 13.63
CA ALA A 327 -13.08 19.84 14.00
C ALA A 327 -12.98 19.75 15.52
N ILE A 328 -12.40 18.68 16.03
CA ILE A 328 -12.18 18.46 17.46
C ILE A 328 -10.70 18.70 17.76
N GLY A 329 -10.41 19.50 18.78
CA GLY A 329 -9.06 19.94 19.11
C GLY A 329 -8.71 21.29 18.50
N ASP A 330 -7.56 21.82 18.85
CA ASP A 330 -7.08 23.14 18.45
C ASP A 330 -5.66 23.12 17.84
N LEU A 331 -5.23 24.28 17.33
CA LEU A 331 -3.91 24.43 16.72
C LEU A 331 -2.76 24.25 17.73
N GLN A 332 -2.96 24.62 19.00
CA GLN A 332 -1.92 24.45 20.02
C GLN A 332 -1.69 22.96 20.28
N THR A 333 -2.74 22.16 20.28
CA THR A 333 -2.65 20.69 20.36
C THR A 333 -1.84 20.13 19.19
N LEU A 334 -2.05 20.64 17.99
CA LEU A 334 -1.30 20.20 16.81
C LEU A 334 0.20 20.52 16.92
N GLU A 335 0.54 21.74 17.36
CA GLU A 335 1.94 22.13 17.58
C GLU A 335 2.61 21.29 18.66
N ALA A 336 1.91 21.02 19.76
CA ALA A 336 2.40 20.14 20.83
C ALA A 336 2.64 18.71 20.32
N ILE A 337 1.79 18.18 19.42
CA ILE A 337 2.02 16.90 18.76
C ILE A 337 3.30 16.94 17.94
N ARG A 338 3.49 17.98 17.12
CA ARG A 338 4.68 18.14 16.28
C ARG A 338 5.96 18.20 17.11
N GLU A 339 5.95 18.98 18.19
CA GLU A 339 7.10 19.10 19.08
C GLU A 339 7.42 17.78 19.76
N ARG A 340 6.42 17.12 20.35
CA ARG A 340 6.59 15.83 20.99
C ARG A 340 7.16 14.79 20.03
N ARG A 341 6.65 14.73 18.79
CA ARG A 341 7.09 13.76 17.80
C ARG A 341 8.52 13.97 17.33
N ARG A 342 9.01 15.21 17.30
CA ARG A 342 10.42 15.49 16.99
C ARG A 342 11.40 14.80 17.96
N ASN A 343 10.97 14.55 19.18
CA ASN A 343 11.78 13.98 20.25
C ASN A 343 11.48 12.50 20.53
N MET A 344 10.57 11.89 19.80
CA MET A 344 10.21 10.49 20.00
C MET A 344 11.09 9.56 19.16
N THR A 345 11.56 8.48 19.78
CA THR A 345 12.13 7.35 19.07
C THR A 345 10.99 6.47 18.57
N ASP A 346 10.98 6.24 17.26
CA ASP A 346 9.93 5.49 16.59
C ASP A 346 10.05 3.98 16.84
N GLY A 347 9.26 3.46 17.76
CA GLY A 347 9.15 2.01 17.97
C GLY A 347 8.43 1.26 16.84
N TYR A 348 7.71 1.97 15.95
CA TYR A 348 6.86 1.40 14.91
C TYR A 348 7.22 1.81 13.47
N GLY A 349 8.25 2.65 13.27
CA GLY A 349 8.60 3.18 11.96
C GLY A 349 7.58 4.19 11.39
N LEU A 350 6.71 4.74 12.23
CA LEU A 350 5.63 5.66 11.84
C LEU A 350 6.03 7.14 11.90
N LEU A 351 7.09 7.46 12.65
CA LEU A 351 7.56 8.83 12.76
C LEU A 351 8.43 9.21 11.55
N PRO A 352 8.32 10.44 11.04
CA PRO A 352 9.26 10.92 10.06
C PRO A 352 10.65 10.86 10.67
N ARG A 353 11.52 10.05 10.13
CA ARG A 353 12.95 10.21 10.35
C ARG A 353 13.26 11.61 9.88
N ASN A 354 13.80 12.46 10.76
CA ASN A 354 14.12 13.86 10.51
C ASN A 354 14.24 14.17 9.03
N ASN A 355 13.27 14.90 8.49
CA ASN A 355 13.14 15.23 7.07
C ASN A 355 14.19 16.26 6.62
N LYS A 356 15.45 16.02 6.94
CA LYS A 356 16.55 16.59 6.18
C LYS A 356 17.00 15.67 5.03
N ASN A 357 16.27 14.57 4.79
CA ASN A 357 16.61 13.59 3.75
C ASN A 357 15.33 12.82 3.27
N VAL A 358 14.26 13.53 2.94
CA VAL A 358 13.16 13.03 2.09
C VAL A 358 13.27 13.72 0.76
#